data_8c3661537890c3e6cad339d538a6af25
#
_entry.id   8c3661537890c3e6cad339d538a6af25
#
_cell.length_a   1.000
_cell.length_b   1.000
_cell.length_c   1.000
_cell.angle_alpha   90.00
_cell.angle_beta   90.00
_cell.angle_gamma   90.00
#
_symmetry.space_group_name_H-M   'P 1'
#
loop_
_entity.id
_entity.type
_entity.pdbx_description
1 polymer ?
#
loop_
_entity_poly.entity_id
_entity_poly.type
_entity_poly.pdbx_seq_one_letter_code
_entity_poly.pdbx_strand_id
1 'polypeptide(L)'
;KERQDRFEEACELIRRLIRNNMPVDFDGAYYKLDHAQLSPGNYDNNKPIPIMVGGTGPKRTLRTLARYGDVMNLDGWAGGGMSLEHYQNKAEILEKHCEDCGRDPSEIRRTLLMPCYLTEDKSLIERVLKGLGAGSVAGSKQYVIDRIGEFQDAGIAEIMFGGINSGDVDRLGMFEEEIVNAFR
;
A
#
# COMPACT_ATOMS: atom_id res chain seq x y z
N LYS A 1 -4.60 -14.04 16.92
CA LYS A 1 -4.91 -12.88 17.78
C LYS A 1 -3.61 -12.16 18.15
N GLU A 2 -2.67 -12.79 18.83
CA GLU A 2 -1.41 -12.21 19.30
C GLU A 2 -0.58 -11.52 18.21
N ARG A 3 -0.45 -12.11 17.00
CA ARG A 3 0.28 -11.48 15.89
C ARG A 3 -0.24 -10.07 15.56
N GLN A 4 -1.55 -9.87 15.61
CA GLN A 4 -2.15 -8.56 15.33
C GLN A 4 -2.01 -7.60 16.52
N ASP A 5 -1.99 -8.11 17.74
CA ASP A 5 -1.75 -7.29 18.93
C ASP A 5 -0.31 -6.77 18.92
N ARG A 6 0.66 -7.65 18.64
CA ARG A 6 2.07 -7.26 18.43
C ARG A 6 2.27 -6.28 17.29
N PHE A 7 1.55 -6.47 16.17
CA PHE A 7 1.63 -5.59 15.02
C PHE A 7 1.13 -4.18 15.34
N GLU A 8 -0.01 -4.07 16.02
CA GLU A 8 -0.58 -2.78 16.43
C GLU A 8 0.37 -2.05 17.38
N GLU A 9 0.90 -2.74 18.40
CA GLU A 9 1.86 -2.18 19.36
C GLU A 9 3.19 -1.79 18.67
N ALA A 10 3.68 -2.60 17.73
CA ALA A 10 4.87 -2.26 16.95
C ALA A 10 4.67 -0.99 16.11
N CYS A 11 3.51 -0.81 15.47
CA CYS A 11 3.21 0.39 14.69
C CYS A 11 3.18 1.64 15.59
N GLU A 12 2.60 1.55 16.77
CA GLU A 12 2.61 2.63 17.74
C GLU A 12 4.04 3.00 18.18
N LEU A 13 4.82 2.00 18.56
CA LEU A 13 6.21 2.16 18.99
C LEU A 13 7.08 2.79 17.89
N ILE A 14 7.01 2.26 16.67
CA ILE A 14 7.75 2.77 15.52
C ILE A 14 7.36 4.23 15.25
N ARG A 15 6.05 4.52 15.26
CA ARG A 15 5.57 5.90 15.06
C ARG A 15 6.14 6.86 16.11
N ARG A 16 6.18 6.46 17.37
CA ARG A 16 6.77 7.27 18.44
C ARG A 16 8.25 7.52 18.21
N LEU A 17 9.01 6.48 17.85
CA LEU A 17 10.44 6.59 17.59
C LEU A 17 10.78 7.49 16.40
N ILE A 18 10.12 7.29 15.25
CA ILE A 18 10.46 8.05 14.03
C ILE A 18 9.91 9.48 14.02
N ARG A 19 9.02 9.84 14.95
CA ARG A 19 8.44 11.18 15.04
C ARG A 19 9.00 12.02 16.18
N ASN A 20 9.82 11.43 17.03
CA ASN A 20 10.47 12.14 18.13
C ASN A 20 11.98 12.22 17.92
N ASN A 21 12.52 13.39 18.14
CA ASN A 21 13.98 13.60 18.20
C ASN A 21 14.53 13.51 19.63
N MET A 22 13.66 13.29 20.59
CA MET A 22 14.01 13.04 21.99
C MET A 22 13.93 11.54 22.28
N PRO A 23 14.65 11.05 23.29
CA PRO A 23 14.52 9.67 23.73
C PRO A 23 13.07 9.31 24.05
N VAL A 24 12.68 8.09 23.68
CA VAL A 24 11.34 7.54 23.85
C VAL A 24 11.38 6.37 24.83
N ASP A 25 10.56 6.47 25.84
CA ASP A 25 10.22 5.36 26.72
C ASP A 25 8.91 4.71 26.23
N PHE A 26 8.89 3.38 26.23
CA PHE A 26 7.70 2.62 25.85
C PHE A 26 7.61 1.36 26.72
N ASP A 27 6.52 1.19 27.45
CA ASP A 27 6.25 0.03 28.27
C ASP A 27 4.97 -0.67 27.82
N GLY A 28 5.08 -1.40 26.70
CA GLY A 28 3.98 -2.13 26.10
C GLY A 28 3.86 -3.56 26.64
N ALA A 29 2.82 -4.27 26.17
CA ALA A 29 2.60 -5.66 26.52
C ALA A 29 3.63 -6.61 25.85
N TYR A 30 4.15 -6.23 24.69
CA TYR A 30 5.06 -7.05 23.89
C TYR A 30 6.43 -6.43 23.69
N TYR A 31 6.51 -5.09 23.69
CA TYR A 31 7.74 -4.36 23.42
C TYR A 31 8.01 -3.34 24.51
N LYS A 32 9.30 -3.17 24.82
CA LYS A 32 9.75 -2.18 25.81
C LYS A 32 10.91 -1.40 25.23
N LEU A 33 10.93 -0.10 25.48
CA LEU A 33 12.05 0.79 25.19
C LEU A 33 12.37 1.58 26.46
N ASP A 34 13.64 1.73 26.72
CA ASP A 34 14.18 2.55 27.79
C ASP A 34 15.09 3.61 27.13
N HIS A 35 14.67 4.87 27.15
CA HIS A 35 15.40 6.02 26.61
C HIS A 35 15.95 5.79 25.19
N ALA A 36 15.17 5.10 24.32
CA ALA A 36 15.60 4.77 22.98
C ALA A 36 15.49 5.97 22.03
N GLN A 37 16.54 6.19 21.23
CA GLN A 37 16.60 7.29 20.27
C GLN A 37 17.19 6.77 18.95
N LEU A 38 16.64 7.26 17.82
CA LEU A 38 17.21 7.00 16.51
C LEU A 38 18.46 7.87 16.28
N SER A 39 19.51 7.24 15.76
CA SER A 39 20.74 7.93 15.35
C SER A 39 21.19 7.40 13.97
N PRO A 40 21.21 8.23 12.93
CA PRO A 40 20.73 9.60 12.93
C PRO A 40 19.21 9.69 13.12
N GLY A 41 18.72 10.83 13.63
CA GLY A 41 17.29 11.14 13.68
C GLY A 41 16.72 11.46 12.30
N ASN A 42 15.49 11.96 12.24
CA ASN A 42 14.90 12.42 10.99
C ASN A 42 15.69 13.58 10.40
N TYR A 43 15.97 13.52 9.09
CA TYR A 43 16.63 14.60 8.37
C TYR A 43 15.83 15.92 8.43
N ASP A 44 14.51 15.82 8.31
CA ASP A 44 13.58 16.94 8.40
C ASP A 44 12.46 16.60 9.38
N ASN A 45 12.42 17.30 10.50
CA ASN A 45 11.41 17.09 11.55
C ASN A 45 9.98 17.41 11.11
N ASN A 46 9.84 18.26 10.08
CA ASN A 46 8.53 18.61 9.52
C ASN A 46 8.03 17.58 8.52
N LYS A 47 8.89 16.63 8.11
CA LYS A 47 8.58 15.58 7.15
C LYS A 47 9.02 14.20 7.70
N PRO A 48 8.32 13.67 8.69
CA PRO A 48 8.65 12.36 9.22
C PRO A 48 8.56 11.28 8.14
N ILE A 49 9.39 10.24 8.29
CA ILE A 49 9.33 9.06 7.40
C ILE A 49 7.91 8.47 7.47
N PRO A 50 7.19 8.33 6.35
CA PRO A 50 5.85 7.79 6.36
C PRO A 50 5.84 6.28 6.66
N ILE A 51 4.88 5.85 7.48
CA ILE A 51 4.64 4.45 7.79
C ILE A 51 3.63 3.88 6.80
N MET A 52 4.08 2.99 5.93
CA MET A 52 3.20 2.23 5.05
C MET A 52 2.71 0.97 5.76
N VAL A 53 1.40 0.79 5.80
CA VAL A 53 0.76 -0.42 6.32
C VAL A 53 0.19 -1.22 5.15
N GLY A 54 0.76 -2.42 4.95
CA GLY A 54 0.32 -3.36 3.93
C GLY A 54 -0.73 -4.34 4.43
N GLY A 55 -1.66 -4.71 3.54
CA GLY A 55 -2.65 -5.76 3.78
C GLY A 55 -4.09 -5.28 3.79
N THR A 56 -5.01 -6.25 3.62
CA THR A 56 -6.43 -6.03 3.34
C THR A 56 -7.34 -6.36 4.53
N GLY A 57 -6.78 -6.70 5.70
CA GLY A 57 -7.53 -7.15 6.89
C GLY A 57 -8.47 -6.07 7.45
N PRO A 58 -9.81 -6.23 7.31
CA PRO A 58 -10.76 -5.14 7.55
C PRO A 58 -10.88 -4.74 9.03
N LYS A 59 -10.74 -5.70 9.95
CA LYS A 59 -11.02 -5.46 11.37
C LYS A 59 -9.83 -4.95 12.17
N ARG A 60 -8.62 -5.36 11.80
CA ARG A 60 -7.41 -5.09 12.61
C ARG A 60 -6.37 -4.31 11.82
N THR A 61 -6.01 -4.77 10.61
CA THR A 61 -4.97 -4.11 9.80
C THR A 61 -5.36 -2.69 9.42
N LEU A 62 -6.59 -2.50 8.89
CA LEU A 62 -7.06 -1.16 8.52
C LEU A 62 -7.30 -0.26 9.75
N ARG A 63 -7.69 -0.83 10.91
CA ARG A 63 -7.76 -0.06 12.16
C ARG A 63 -6.37 0.39 12.64
N THR A 64 -5.37 -0.49 12.56
CA THR A 64 -3.97 -0.14 12.90
C THR A 64 -3.45 0.94 11.96
N LEU A 65 -3.75 0.84 10.66
CA LEU A 65 -3.44 1.88 9.68
C LEU A 65 -4.07 3.23 10.06
N ALA A 66 -5.37 3.26 10.36
CA ALA A 66 -6.08 4.47 10.73
C ALA A 66 -5.42 5.18 11.94
N ARG A 67 -4.94 4.42 12.91
CA ARG A 67 -4.31 4.96 14.12
C ARG A 67 -2.85 5.39 13.93
N TYR A 68 -2.07 4.63 13.20
CA TYR A 68 -0.61 4.73 13.25
C TYR A 68 0.07 4.87 11.88
N GLY A 69 -0.58 4.48 10.79
CA GLY A 69 0.01 4.51 9.45
C GLY A 69 -0.24 5.82 8.71
N ASP A 70 0.52 6.07 7.67
CA ASP A 70 0.44 7.23 6.79
C ASP A 70 0.09 6.85 5.35
N VAL A 71 0.34 5.59 5.00
CA VAL A 71 0.11 5.07 3.65
C VAL A 71 -0.59 3.73 3.74
N MET A 72 -1.75 3.63 3.10
CA MET A 72 -2.43 2.37 2.83
C MET A 72 -1.79 1.70 1.63
N ASN A 73 -1.40 0.43 1.75
CA ASN A 73 -0.99 -0.36 0.60
C ASN A 73 -1.78 -1.67 0.55
N LEU A 74 -2.67 -1.79 -0.40
CA LEU A 74 -3.42 -3.02 -0.63
C LEU A 74 -2.68 -3.92 -1.60
N ASP A 75 -2.61 -5.21 -1.24
CA ASP A 75 -1.89 -6.23 -2.00
C ASP A 75 -2.83 -6.94 -2.98
N GLY A 76 -2.60 -6.74 -4.26
CA GLY A 76 -3.34 -7.37 -5.36
C GLY A 76 -3.04 -8.86 -5.57
N TRP A 77 -1.99 -9.43 -4.94
CA TRP A 77 -1.74 -10.87 -4.94
C TRP A 77 -2.54 -11.62 -3.87
N ALA A 78 -2.97 -10.93 -2.83
CA ALA A 78 -3.72 -11.55 -1.75
C ALA A 78 -5.22 -11.63 -2.08
N GLY A 79 -5.79 -12.84 -2.03
CA GLY A 79 -7.23 -13.03 -2.04
C GLY A 79 -7.93 -12.87 -3.39
N GLY A 80 -7.26 -13.12 -4.50
CA GLY A 80 -7.89 -13.14 -5.82
C GLY A 80 -7.76 -11.85 -6.64
N GLY A 81 -6.78 -11.02 -6.31
CA GLY A 81 -6.49 -9.78 -7.01
C GLY A 81 -7.23 -8.55 -6.44
N MET A 82 -6.95 -7.40 -7.02
CA MET A 82 -7.56 -6.13 -6.60
C MET A 82 -8.50 -5.60 -7.68
N SER A 83 -9.80 -5.82 -7.51
CA SER A 83 -10.83 -5.14 -8.29
C SER A 83 -11.09 -3.73 -7.73
N LEU A 84 -11.62 -2.84 -8.56
CA LEU A 84 -12.03 -1.51 -8.14
C LEU A 84 -13.04 -1.57 -6.99
N GLU A 85 -14.04 -2.45 -7.07
CA GLU A 85 -15.03 -2.68 -6.02
C GLU A 85 -14.39 -3.13 -4.70
N HIS A 86 -13.42 -4.07 -4.78
CA HIS A 86 -12.70 -4.51 -3.58
C HIS A 86 -11.92 -3.38 -2.94
N TYR A 87 -11.24 -2.55 -3.74
CA TYR A 87 -10.55 -1.37 -3.25
C TYR A 87 -11.51 -0.40 -2.56
N GLN A 88 -12.62 -0.03 -3.22
CA GLN A 88 -13.63 0.89 -2.69
C GLN A 88 -14.19 0.41 -1.34
N ASN A 89 -14.52 -0.88 -1.23
CA ASN A 89 -14.95 -1.46 0.03
C ASN A 89 -13.89 -1.32 1.15
N LYS A 90 -12.59 -1.50 0.83
CA LYS A 90 -11.53 -1.32 1.83
C LYS A 90 -11.31 0.15 2.19
N ALA A 91 -11.48 1.06 1.24
CA ALA A 91 -11.42 2.49 1.49
C ALA A 91 -12.52 2.94 2.45
N GLU A 92 -13.78 2.51 2.23
CA GLU A 92 -14.90 2.80 3.14
C GLU A 92 -14.68 2.25 4.56
N ILE A 93 -14.12 1.04 4.69
CA ILE A 93 -13.79 0.46 5.99
C ILE A 93 -12.69 1.28 6.69
N LEU A 94 -11.68 1.74 5.95
CA LEU A 94 -10.64 2.60 6.49
C LEU A 94 -11.21 3.92 6.98
N GLU A 95 -12.10 4.56 6.20
CA GLU A 95 -12.75 5.81 6.57
C GLU A 95 -13.50 5.68 7.89
N LYS A 96 -14.28 4.63 8.08
CA LYS A 96 -14.94 4.34 9.36
C LYS A 96 -13.96 4.20 10.53
N HIS A 97 -12.83 3.52 10.32
CA HIS A 97 -11.82 3.42 11.37
C HIS A 97 -11.12 4.76 11.66
N CYS A 98 -11.00 5.64 10.66
CA CYS A 98 -10.50 7.01 10.85
C CYS A 98 -11.49 7.84 11.66
N GLU A 99 -12.80 7.77 11.34
CA GLU A 99 -13.87 8.41 12.13
C GLU A 99 -13.85 7.95 13.59
N ASP A 100 -13.74 6.63 13.84
CA ASP A 100 -13.67 6.05 15.18
C ASP A 100 -12.49 6.58 16.02
N CYS A 101 -11.38 6.98 15.40
CA CYS A 101 -10.20 7.53 16.08
C CYS A 101 -10.02 9.04 15.92
N GLY A 102 -10.97 9.74 15.30
CA GLY A 102 -10.96 11.19 15.12
C GLY A 102 -9.88 11.69 14.17
N ARG A 103 -9.54 10.90 13.13
CA ARG A 103 -8.54 11.22 12.12
C ARG A 103 -9.18 11.54 10.78
N ASP A 104 -8.66 12.55 10.07
CA ASP A 104 -9.08 12.80 8.68
C ASP A 104 -8.55 11.69 7.74
N PRO A 105 -9.44 10.95 7.04
CA PRO A 105 -9.03 9.91 6.10
C PRO A 105 -8.15 10.42 4.95
N SER A 106 -8.23 11.70 4.61
CA SER A 106 -7.42 12.33 3.55
C SER A 106 -5.93 12.42 3.88
N GLU A 107 -5.57 12.30 5.17
CA GLU A 107 -4.18 12.24 5.61
C GLU A 107 -3.48 10.93 5.22
N ILE A 108 -4.26 9.90 4.86
CA ILE A 108 -3.73 8.58 4.51
C ILE A 108 -3.64 8.45 2.99
N ARG A 109 -2.41 8.48 2.47
CA ARG A 109 -2.15 8.22 1.05
C ARG A 109 -2.54 6.79 0.68
N ARG A 110 -3.25 6.63 -0.42
CA ARG A 110 -3.78 5.34 -0.90
C ARG A 110 -2.92 4.80 -2.02
N THR A 111 -2.41 3.60 -1.85
CA THR A 111 -1.53 2.93 -2.82
C THR A 111 -1.94 1.48 -3.03
N LEU A 112 -1.55 0.92 -4.17
CA LEU A 112 -1.76 -0.49 -4.51
C LEU A 112 -0.43 -1.15 -4.86
N LEU A 113 -0.31 -2.43 -4.53
CA LEU A 113 0.69 -3.33 -5.10
C LEU A 113 -0.06 -4.37 -5.92
N MET A 114 0.18 -4.45 -7.23
CA MET A 114 -0.56 -5.38 -8.08
C MET A 114 0.28 -5.95 -9.22
N PRO A 115 -0.04 -7.18 -9.67
CA PRO A 115 0.60 -7.76 -10.84
C PRO A 115 0.18 -7.01 -12.11
N CYS A 116 1.15 -6.71 -12.97
CA CYS A 116 0.92 -6.13 -14.27
C CYS A 116 1.65 -6.90 -15.37
N TYR A 117 0.92 -7.25 -16.43
CA TYR A 117 1.42 -7.94 -17.59
C TYR A 117 0.95 -7.23 -18.86
N LEU A 118 1.84 -6.46 -19.47
CA LEU A 118 1.60 -5.82 -20.77
C LEU A 118 1.77 -6.89 -21.86
N THR A 119 0.67 -7.33 -22.47
CA THR A 119 0.66 -8.40 -23.46
C THR A 119 -0.62 -8.44 -24.26
N GLU A 120 -0.55 -8.89 -25.50
CA GLU A 120 -1.72 -9.21 -26.34
C GLU A 120 -1.95 -10.74 -26.48
N ASP A 121 -1.08 -11.56 -25.86
CA ASP A 121 -1.24 -13.00 -25.84
C ASP A 121 -2.41 -13.39 -24.91
N LYS A 122 -3.52 -13.75 -25.53
CA LYS A 122 -4.75 -14.17 -24.83
C LYS A 122 -4.52 -15.34 -23.88
N SER A 123 -3.63 -16.27 -24.25
CA SER A 123 -3.34 -17.43 -23.40
C SER A 123 -2.58 -17.06 -22.13
N LEU A 124 -1.70 -16.05 -22.23
CA LEU A 124 -1.00 -15.50 -21.08
C LEU A 124 -1.96 -14.69 -20.20
N ILE A 125 -2.82 -13.87 -20.79
CA ILE A 125 -3.84 -13.11 -20.06
C ILE A 125 -4.73 -14.05 -19.25
N GLU A 126 -5.26 -15.11 -19.87
CA GLU A 126 -6.10 -16.10 -19.18
C GLU A 126 -5.37 -16.79 -18.01
N ARG A 127 -4.10 -17.17 -18.22
CA ARG A 127 -3.28 -17.76 -17.15
C ARG A 127 -3.04 -16.81 -15.98
N VAL A 128 -2.75 -15.53 -16.27
CA VAL A 128 -2.55 -14.52 -15.24
C VAL A 128 -3.83 -14.31 -14.45
N LEU A 129 -4.95 -14.08 -15.11
CA LEU A 129 -6.24 -13.85 -14.45
C LEU A 129 -6.71 -15.08 -13.64
N LYS A 130 -6.45 -16.29 -14.14
CA LYS A 130 -6.76 -17.53 -13.43
C LYS A 130 -5.85 -17.76 -12.22
N GLY A 131 -4.56 -17.45 -12.33
CA GLY A 131 -3.57 -17.71 -11.28
C GLY A 131 -3.47 -16.63 -10.22
N LEU A 132 -3.61 -15.37 -10.62
CA LEU A 132 -3.42 -14.20 -9.75
C LEU A 132 -4.74 -13.46 -9.44
N GLY A 133 -5.85 -13.90 -10.03
CA GLY A 133 -7.17 -13.34 -9.83
C GLY A 133 -7.57 -12.28 -10.84
N ALA A 134 -8.89 -12.08 -10.96
CA ALA A 134 -9.50 -11.17 -11.94
C ALA A 134 -9.15 -9.69 -11.75
N GLY A 135 -8.63 -9.32 -10.58
CA GLY A 135 -8.15 -7.97 -10.29
C GLY A 135 -6.74 -7.68 -10.80
N SER A 136 -6.04 -8.68 -11.37
CA SER A 136 -4.71 -8.47 -11.96
C SER A 136 -4.83 -7.65 -13.25
N VAL A 137 -3.83 -6.81 -13.51
CA VAL A 137 -3.75 -6.02 -14.74
C VAL A 137 -2.98 -6.82 -15.78
N ALA A 138 -3.68 -7.38 -16.77
CA ALA A 138 -3.07 -8.14 -17.85
C ALA A 138 -3.81 -7.87 -19.17
N GLY A 139 -3.13 -7.28 -20.15
CA GLY A 139 -3.75 -6.93 -21.43
C GLY A 139 -2.91 -6.03 -22.29
N SER A 140 -3.56 -5.47 -23.31
CA SER A 140 -2.96 -4.50 -24.22
C SER A 140 -2.56 -3.20 -23.48
N LYS A 141 -1.75 -2.38 -24.16
CA LYS A 141 -1.39 -1.04 -23.68
C LYS A 141 -2.62 -0.23 -23.24
N GLN A 142 -3.63 -0.14 -24.11
CA GLN A 142 -4.81 0.65 -23.81
C GLN A 142 -5.56 0.11 -22.59
N TYR A 143 -5.71 -1.20 -22.48
CA TYR A 143 -6.32 -1.83 -21.30
C TYR A 143 -5.57 -1.48 -20.01
N VAL A 144 -4.24 -1.53 -20.02
CA VAL A 144 -3.43 -1.18 -18.84
C VAL A 144 -3.61 0.28 -18.45
N ILE A 145 -3.59 1.19 -19.43
CA ILE A 145 -3.82 2.63 -19.23
C ILE A 145 -5.21 2.86 -18.63
N ASP A 146 -6.25 2.29 -19.22
CA ASP A 146 -7.64 2.45 -18.72
C ASP A 146 -7.78 1.96 -17.29
N ARG A 147 -7.20 0.80 -16.97
CA ARG A 147 -7.23 0.26 -15.59
C ARG A 147 -6.49 1.14 -14.58
N ILE A 148 -5.36 1.71 -14.94
CA ILE A 148 -4.66 2.69 -14.08
C ILE A 148 -5.53 3.93 -13.89
N GLY A 149 -6.13 4.45 -14.96
CA GLY A 149 -7.04 5.59 -14.90
C GLY A 149 -8.22 5.37 -13.96
N GLU A 150 -8.87 4.21 -14.01
CA GLU A 150 -9.97 3.86 -13.09
C GLU A 150 -9.54 3.91 -11.61
N PHE A 151 -8.34 3.43 -11.29
CA PHE A 151 -7.83 3.50 -9.94
C PHE A 151 -7.43 4.93 -9.53
N GLN A 152 -6.87 5.71 -10.46
CA GLN A 152 -6.55 7.11 -10.23
C GLN A 152 -7.83 7.91 -9.92
N ASP A 153 -8.88 7.72 -10.71
CA ASP A 153 -10.19 8.36 -10.51
C ASP A 153 -10.82 7.96 -9.16
N ALA A 154 -10.53 6.75 -8.70
CA ALA A 154 -10.95 6.27 -7.38
C ALA A 154 -10.08 6.77 -6.21
N GLY A 155 -9.08 7.62 -6.47
CA GLY A 155 -8.25 8.26 -5.45
C GLY A 155 -6.98 7.50 -5.08
N ILE A 156 -6.52 6.55 -5.91
CA ILE A 156 -5.21 5.93 -5.75
C ILE A 156 -4.13 6.91 -6.20
N ALA A 157 -3.19 7.19 -5.31
CA ALA A 157 -2.09 8.12 -5.56
C ALA A 157 -0.84 7.45 -6.16
N GLU A 158 -0.72 6.12 -5.99
CA GLU A 158 0.47 5.38 -6.44
C GLU A 158 0.12 3.90 -6.65
N ILE A 159 0.58 3.34 -7.76
CA ILE A 159 0.50 1.89 -8.01
C ILE A 159 1.92 1.34 -8.17
N MET A 160 2.24 0.34 -7.37
CA MET A 160 3.47 -0.44 -7.48
C MET A 160 3.18 -1.69 -8.30
N PHE A 161 3.80 -1.78 -9.46
CA PHE A 161 3.63 -2.95 -10.30
C PHE A 161 4.74 -3.99 -10.07
N GLY A 162 4.31 -5.23 -9.82
CA GLY A 162 5.20 -6.38 -9.88
C GLY A 162 4.82 -7.30 -11.04
N GLY A 163 5.73 -8.19 -11.44
CA GLY A 163 5.51 -9.09 -12.58
C GLY A 163 5.86 -8.50 -13.94
N ILE A 164 6.08 -7.20 -14.06
CA ILE A 164 6.85 -6.63 -15.17
C ILE A 164 8.22 -7.30 -15.05
N ASN A 165 8.66 -8.04 -16.09
CA ASN A 165 9.93 -8.75 -16.06
C ASN A 165 11.08 -7.82 -15.64
N SER A 166 11.27 -7.66 -14.33
CA SER A 166 12.21 -6.72 -13.72
C SER A 166 13.70 -7.03 -14.04
N GLY A 167 13.97 -8.18 -14.66
CA GLY A 167 15.28 -8.53 -15.20
C GLY A 167 15.48 -8.13 -16.66
N ASP A 168 14.46 -7.59 -17.32
CA ASP A 168 14.50 -7.19 -18.74
C ASP A 168 14.39 -5.67 -18.82
N VAL A 169 15.53 -5.00 -19.01
CA VAL A 169 15.66 -3.53 -19.05
C VAL A 169 14.88 -2.94 -20.22
N ASP A 170 14.83 -3.63 -21.35
CA ASP A 170 14.14 -3.16 -22.54
C ASP A 170 12.62 -3.14 -22.30
N ARG A 171 12.10 -4.12 -21.59
CA ARG A 171 10.67 -4.14 -21.20
C ARG A 171 10.32 -3.07 -20.19
N LEU A 172 11.21 -2.75 -19.25
CA LEU A 172 11.00 -1.65 -18.34
C LEU A 172 10.99 -0.31 -19.06
N GLY A 173 11.92 -0.08 -20.01
CA GLY A 173 11.94 1.10 -20.86
C GLY A 173 10.66 1.23 -21.68
N MET A 174 10.23 0.16 -22.33
CA MET A 174 8.96 0.13 -23.07
C MET A 174 7.75 0.45 -22.16
N PHE A 175 7.71 -0.10 -20.97
CA PHE A 175 6.62 0.19 -20.01
C PHE A 175 6.62 1.66 -19.58
N GLU A 176 7.79 2.26 -19.37
CA GLU A 176 7.91 3.68 -19.07
C GLU A 176 7.38 4.53 -20.23
N GLU A 177 7.85 4.26 -21.44
CA GLU A 177 7.47 5.03 -22.64
C GLU A 177 5.99 4.91 -22.98
N GLU A 178 5.44 3.70 -22.88
CA GLU A 178 4.08 3.42 -23.33
C GLU A 178 3.00 3.60 -22.28
N ILE A 179 3.32 3.38 -21.01
CA ILE A 179 2.34 3.41 -19.92
C ILE A 179 2.57 4.62 -19.01
N VAL A 180 3.77 4.75 -18.43
CA VAL A 180 4.02 5.79 -17.41
C VAL A 180 3.88 7.19 -18.00
N ASN A 181 4.33 7.40 -19.22
CA ASN A 181 4.21 8.70 -19.90
C ASN A 181 2.77 9.12 -20.22
N ALA A 182 1.81 8.20 -20.22
CA ALA A 182 0.39 8.54 -20.37
C ALA A 182 -0.20 9.25 -19.13
N PHE A 183 0.51 9.23 -18.00
CA PHE A 183 0.07 9.83 -16.72
C PHE A 183 0.98 10.97 -16.23
N ARG A 184 1.91 11.43 -17.05
CA ARG A 184 2.76 12.63 -16.84
C ARG A 184 2.19 13.83 -17.59
#